data_0a279552760ece373cb329b99efb5cbd
#
_entry.id   0a279552760ece373cb329b99efb5cbd
#
_cell.length_a   1.000
_cell.length_b   1.000
_cell.length_c   1.000
_cell.angle_alpha   90.00
_cell.angle_beta   90.00
_cell.angle_gamma   90.00
#
_symmetry.space_group_name_H-M   'P 1'
#
loop_
_entity.id
_entity.type
_entity.pdbx_description
1 polymer ?
#
loop_
_entity_poly.entity_id
_entity_poly.type
_entity_poly.pdbx_seq_one_letter_code
_entity_poly.pdbx_strand_id
1 'polypeptide(L)'
;MTVRSELHNRSQAAQRQRRDTAGMVLGLAMIATGLSAGLLYSYACSVLPGLAQTSDRTFIDAMQQINKAIQNPVFFASFFGALVLTAVAAAQQRRLGPGGATRWAVAALALYALALLVTVGANVPLNDHLAAAGDPARIADPAAVRNHFQAPWTAWNIARTALATAALACLGRALVLHGRRGRAR
;
A
#
# COMPACT_ATOMS: atom_id res chain seq x y z
N MET A 1 -2.30 36.22 -37.72
CA MET A 1 -1.95 35.48 -36.48
C MET A 1 -1.18 34.25 -36.89
N THR A 2 0.04 34.11 -36.48
CA THR A 2 1.04 33.28 -37.16
C THR A 2 1.08 31.84 -36.64
N VAL A 3 1.42 30.86 -37.49
CA VAL A 3 1.67 29.43 -37.20
C VAL A 3 2.48 29.22 -35.89
N ARG A 4 3.36 30.16 -35.58
CA ARG A 4 4.18 30.15 -34.34
C ARG A 4 3.37 30.30 -33.06
N SER A 5 2.28 31.09 -33.05
CA SER A 5 1.39 31.24 -31.88
C SER A 5 0.53 29.98 -31.66
N GLU A 6 0.10 29.34 -32.73
CA GLU A 6 -0.67 28.08 -32.62
C GLU A 6 0.20 26.94 -32.11
N LEU A 7 1.43 26.80 -32.56
CA LEU A 7 2.38 25.81 -32.06
C LEU A 7 2.70 26.03 -30.57
N HIS A 8 2.86 27.28 -30.16
CA HIS A 8 3.09 27.63 -28.75
C HIS A 8 1.89 27.26 -27.89
N ASN A 9 0.67 27.61 -28.30
CA ASN A 9 -0.56 27.27 -27.58
C ASN A 9 -0.79 25.77 -27.48
N ARG A 10 -0.53 25.00 -28.54
CA ARG A 10 -0.63 23.53 -28.53
C ARG A 10 0.37 22.89 -27.54
N SER A 11 1.61 23.41 -27.51
CA SER A 11 2.64 22.90 -26.58
C SER A 11 2.29 23.19 -25.13
N GLN A 12 1.74 24.35 -24.82
CA GLN A 12 1.27 24.70 -23.47
C GLN A 12 0.07 23.83 -23.04
N ALA A 13 -0.91 23.61 -23.93
CA ALA A 13 -2.04 22.75 -23.67
C ALA A 13 -1.60 21.30 -23.37
N ALA A 14 -0.67 20.76 -24.17
CA ALA A 14 -0.11 19.43 -23.94
C ALA A 14 0.66 19.31 -22.61
N GLN A 15 1.41 20.35 -22.23
CA GLN A 15 2.10 20.38 -20.93
C GLN A 15 1.10 20.44 -19.77
N ARG A 16 0.06 21.24 -19.88
CA ARG A 16 -1.01 21.33 -18.86
C ARG A 16 -1.70 19.99 -18.69
N GLN A 17 -2.11 19.35 -19.77
CA GLN A 17 -2.74 18.03 -19.75
C GLN A 17 -1.86 16.96 -19.08
N ARG A 18 -0.55 16.92 -19.40
CA ARG A 18 0.40 15.99 -18.75
C ARG A 18 0.50 16.23 -17.24
N ARG A 19 0.43 17.47 -16.79
CA ARG A 19 0.46 17.80 -15.36
C ARG A 19 -0.82 17.38 -14.67
N ASP A 20 -1.98 17.68 -15.25
CA ASP A 20 -3.27 17.32 -14.70
C ASP A 20 -3.38 15.79 -14.53
N THR A 21 -2.97 15.05 -15.56
CA THR A 21 -2.90 13.57 -15.50
C THR A 21 -1.95 13.09 -14.39
N ALA A 22 -0.79 13.71 -14.22
CA ALA A 22 0.15 13.33 -13.17
C ALA A 22 -0.39 13.64 -11.77
N GLY A 23 -1.16 14.71 -11.60
CA GLY A 23 -1.88 15.02 -10.36
C GLY A 23 -2.96 13.98 -10.02
N MET A 24 -3.73 13.58 -11.04
CA MET A 24 -4.77 12.57 -10.92
C MET A 24 -4.18 11.20 -10.51
N VAL A 25 -3.09 10.78 -11.15
CA VAL A 25 -2.41 9.51 -10.81
C VAL A 25 -1.85 9.54 -9.39
N LEU A 26 -1.28 10.67 -8.92
CA LEU A 26 -0.88 10.83 -7.51
C LEU A 26 -2.07 10.65 -6.56
N GLY A 27 -3.22 11.24 -6.90
CA GLY A 27 -4.45 11.09 -6.11
C GLY A 27 -4.92 9.65 -6.03
N LEU A 28 -4.96 8.95 -7.17
CA LEU A 28 -5.35 7.53 -7.23
C LEU A 28 -4.35 6.64 -6.47
N ALA A 29 -3.04 6.88 -6.61
CA ALA A 29 -2.01 6.19 -5.85
C ALA A 29 -2.21 6.40 -4.33
N MET A 30 -2.54 7.62 -3.91
CA MET A 30 -2.80 7.95 -2.52
C MET A 30 -4.03 7.21 -1.98
N ILE A 31 -5.12 7.13 -2.75
CA ILE A 31 -6.33 6.39 -2.35
C ILE A 31 -6.02 4.89 -2.20
N ALA A 32 -5.40 4.27 -3.21
CA ALA A 32 -5.07 2.85 -3.17
C ALA A 32 -4.10 2.50 -2.02
N THR A 33 -3.08 3.33 -1.79
CA THR A 33 -2.16 3.17 -0.66
C THR A 33 -2.87 3.37 0.67
N GLY A 34 -3.81 4.32 0.75
CA GLY A 34 -4.64 4.57 1.94
C GLY A 34 -5.52 3.39 2.31
N LEU A 35 -6.17 2.77 1.33
CA LEU A 35 -6.97 1.54 1.54
C LEU A 35 -6.10 0.40 2.06
N SER A 36 -4.92 0.20 1.48
CA SER A 36 -3.97 -0.83 1.93
C SER A 36 -3.45 -0.55 3.34
N ALA A 37 -3.03 0.68 3.63
CA ALA A 37 -2.55 1.08 4.95
C ALA A 37 -3.65 0.96 6.01
N GLY A 38 -4.88 1.37 5.70
CA GLY A 38 -6.05 1.26 6.57
C GLY A 38 -6.40 -0.19 6.90
N LEU A 39 -6.34 -1.08 5.92
CA LEU A 39 -6.53 -2.52 6.14
C LEU A 39 -5.48 -3.07 7.11
N LEU A 40 -4.19 -2.82 6.88
CA LEU A 40 -3.10 -3.27 7.76
C LEU A 40 -3.22 -2.68 9.18
N TYR A 41 -3.59 -1.41 9.27
CA TYR A 41 -3.84 -0.72 10.53
C TYR A 41 -5.00 -1.35 11.32
N SER A 42 -6.11 -1.70 10.65
CA SER A 42 -7.26 -2.32 11.32
C SER A 42 -6.90 -3.65 11.99
N TYR A 43 -6.00 -4.41 11.38
CA TYR A 43 -5.48 -5.63 12.01
C TYR A 43 -4.68 -5.32 13.27
N ALA A 44 -3.84 -4.30 13.26
CA ALA A 44 -3.01 -3.94 14.41
C ALA A 44 -3.83 -3.40 15.59
N CYS A 45 -4.86 -2.56 15.31
CA CYS A 45 -5.58 -1.85 16.36
C CYS A 45 -6.88 -2.54 16.83
N SER A 46 -7.42 -3.47 16.05
CA SER A 46 -8.74 -4.06 16.33
C SER A 46 -8.77 -5.58 16.16
N VAL A 47 -8.47 -6.08 14.95
CA VAL A 47 -8.69 -7.49 14.62
C VAL A 47 -7.85 -8.41 15.51
N LEU A 48 -6.53 -8.19 15.56
CA LEU A 48 -5.64 -9.04 16.38
C LEU A 48 -5.87 -8.89 17.89
N PRO A 49 -6.04 -7.67 18.45
CA PRO A 49 -6.42 -7.50 19.84
C PRO A 49 -7.73 -8.20 20.20
N GLY A 50 -8.73 -8.15 19.32
CA GLY A 50 -10.00 -8.86 19.50
C GLY A 50 -9.84 -10.37 19.47
N LEU A 51 -9.14 -10.90 18.47
CA LEU A 51 -8.85 -12.34 18.36
C LEU A 51 -7.96 -12.84 19.51
N ALA A 52 -7.10 -11.99 20.07
CA ALA A 52 -6.26 -12.36 21.21
C ALA A 52 -7.07 -12.76 22.46
N GLN A 53 -8.33 -12.30 22.55
CA GLN A 53 -9.23 -12.63 23.66
C GLN A 53 -9.99 -13.97 23.44
N THR A 54 -9.82 -14.61 22.29
CA THR A 54 -10.50 -15.88 21.96
C THR A 54 -9.64 -17.09 22.33
N SER A 55 -10.25 -18.29 22.31
CA SER A 55 -9.51 -19.53 22.46
C SER A 55 -8.50 -19.71 21.32
N ASP A 56 -7.45 -20.51 21.55
CA ASP A 56 -6.40 -20.76 20.53
C ASP A 56 -6.98 -21.37 19.26
N ARG A 57 -7.93 -22.29 19.39
CA ARG A 57 -8.63 -22.90 18.23
C ARG A 57 -9.43 -21.87 17.43
N THR A 58 -10.18 -21.01 18.14
CA THR A 58 -10.95 -19.94 17.50
C THR A 58 -10.05 -18.92 16.80
N PHE A 59 -8.92 -18.57 17.43
CA PHE A 59 -7.92 -17.70 16.84
C PHE A 59 -7.37 -18.29 15.53
N ILE A 60 -6.95 -19.56 15.55
CA ILE A 60 -6.38 -20.26 14.40
C ILE A 60 -7.41 -20.35 13.28
N ASP A 61 -8.63 -20.80 13.57
CA ASP A 61 -9.69 -20.91 12.58
C ASP A 61 -10.01 -19.56 11.93
N ALA A 62 -10.24 -18.53 12.74
CA ALA A 62 -10.53 -17.19 12.24
C ALA A 62 -9.39 -16.67 11.33
N MET A 63 -8.13 -16.80 11.75
CA MET A 63 -7.01 -16.33 10.94
C MET A 63 -6.84 -17.15 9.65
N GLN A 64 -7.08 -18.47 9.66
CA GLN A 64 -7.07 -19.28 8.44
C GLN A 64 -8.17 -18.84 7.46
N GLN A 65 -9.40 -18.60 7.94
CA GLN A 65 -10.53 -18.15 7.12
C GLN A 65 -10.28 -16.74 6.55
N ILE A 66 -9.78 -15.83 7.37
CA ILE A 66 -9.44 -14.47 6.95
C ILE A 66 -8.34 -14.51 5.86
N ASN A 67 -7.28 -15.31 6.05
CA ASN A 67 -6.20 -15.46 5.09
C ASN A 67 -6.66 -16.04 3.74
N LYS A 68 -7.69 -16.87 3.73
CA LYS A 68 -8.35 -17.35 2.51
C LYS A 68 -9.21 -16.25 1.89
N ALA A 69 -10.04 -15.60 2.68
CA ALA A 69 -10.98 -14.58 2.20
C ALA A 69 -10.30 -13.34 1.61
N ILE A 70 -9.12 -12.94 2.16
CA ILE A 70 -8.37 -11.78 1.66
C ILE A 70 -7.81 -12.01 0.25
N GLN A 71 -7.63 -13.25 -0.18
CA GLN A 71 -7.13 -13.60 -1.51
C GLN A 71 -8.22 -13.44 -2.58
N ASN A 72 -8.66 -12.20 -2.79
CA ASN A 72 -9.72 -11.88 -3.74
C ASN A 72 -9.28 -10.72 -4.66
N PRO A 73 -9.94 -10.57 -5.85
CA PRO A 73 -9.56 -9.57 -6.84
C PRO A 73 -9.58 -8.12 -6.32
N VAL A 74 -10.48 -7.78 -5.40
CA VAL A 74 -10.59 -6.42 -4.84
C VAL A 74 -9.37 -6.08 -4.00
N PHE A 75 -8.95 -7.03 -3.14
CA PHE A 75 -7.73 -6.86 -2.37
C PHE A 75 -6.50 -6.74 -3.29
N PHE A 76 -6.34 -7.66 -4.24
CA PHE A 76 -5.20 -7.63 -5.16
C PHE A 76 -5.17 -6.36 -6.00
N ALA A 77 -6.33 -5.88 -6.48
CA ALA A 77 -6.41 -4.63 -7.22
C ALA A 77 -5.98 -3.42 -6.38
N SER A 78 -6.37 -3.34 -5.11
CA SER A 78 -5.95 -2.25 -4.22
C SER A 78 -4.47 -2.39 -3.80
N PHE A 79 -4.03 -3.58 -3.44
CA PHE A 79 -2.71 -3.83 -2.87
C PHE A 79 -1.59 -3.73 -3.92
N PHE A 80 -1.71 -4.44 -5.05
CA PHE A 80 -0.75 -4.33 -6.16
C PHE A 80 -0.99 -3.07 -6.99
N GLY A 81 -2.25 -2.65 -7.14
CA GLY A 81 -2.59 -1.40 -7.81
C GLY A 81 -1.96 -0.19 -7.16
N ALA A 82 -1.85 -0.16 -5.82
CA ALA A 82 -1.14 0.89 -5.10
C ALA A 82 0.34 0.96 -5.51
N LEU A 83 1.03 -0.18 -5.65
CA LEU A 83 2.42 -0.21 -6.10
C LEU A 83 2.54 0.33 -7.53
N VAL A 84 1.72 -0.18 -8.45
CA VAL A 84 1.74 0.23 -9.87
C VAL A 84 1.44 1.71 -10.01
N LEU A 85 0.37 2.20 -9.37
CA LEU A 85 0.00 3.62 -9.41
C LEU A 85 1.09 4.52 -8.81
N THR A 86 1.72 4.10 -7.71
CA THR A 86 2.83 4.85 -7.09
C THR A 86 4.06 4.87 -7.99
N ALA A 87 4.37 3.76 -8.68
CA ALA A 87 5.47 3.70 -9.65
C ALA A 87 5.20 4.63 -10.86
N VAL A 88 3.98 4.58 -11.41
CA VAL A 88 3.56 5.48 -12.50
C VAL A 88 3.61 6.94 -12.06
N ALA A 89 3.12 7.26 -10.85
CA ALA A 89 3.19 8.60 -10.27
C ALA A 89 4.65 9.09 -10.15
N ALA A 90 5.54 8.26 -9.62
CA ALA A 90 6.96 8.59 -9.49
C ALA A 90 7.62 8.83 -10.87
N ALA A 91 7.31 7.99 -11.85
CA ALA A 91 7.81 8.13 -13.22
C ALA A 91 7.30 9.43 -13.88
N GLN A 92 6.01 9.74 -13.72
CA GLN A 92 5.43 10.98 -14.27
C GLN A 92 6.03 12.21 -13.59
N GLN A 93 6.22 12.21 -12.26
CA GLN A 93 6.87 13.32 -11.56
C GLN A 93 8.32 13.52 -12.02
N ARG A 94 9.06 12.44 -12.29
CA ARG A 94 10.42 12.53 -12.89
C ARG A 94 10.40 13.19 -14.27
N ARG A 95 9.45 12.83 -15.12
CA ARG A 95 9.29 13.42 -16.47
C ARG A 95 8.90 14.91 -16.43
N LEU A 96 8.22 15.36 -15.38
CA LEU A 96 7.89 16.78 -15.16
C LEU A 96 9.07 17.60 -14.61
N GLY A 97 10.18 16.96 -14.31
CA GLY A 97 11.42 17.56 -13.87
C GLY A 97 11.76 17.29 -12.38
N PRO A 98 13.03 17.52 -12.01
CA PRO A 98 13.50 17.29 -10.65
C PRO A 98 12.83 18.26 -9.67
N GLY A 99 12.66 17.81 -8.41
CA GLY A 99 12.12 18.64 -7.34
C GLY A 99 11.46 17.86 -6.21
N GLY A 100 10.84 18.60 -5.28
CA GLY A 100 10.25 18.02 -4.07
C GLY A 100 9.20 16.95 -4.36
N ALA A 101 8.24 17.21 -5.27
CA ALA A 101 7.21 16.22 -5.61
C ALA A 101 7.80 14.89 -6.11
N THR A 102 8.84 14.96 -6.94
CA THR A 102 9.54 13.76 -7.44
C THR A 102 10.21 12.98 -6.32
N ARG A 103 10.94 13.66 -5.42
CA ARG A 103 11.62 13.01 -4.29
C ARG A 103 10.63 12.29 -3.38
N TRP A 104 9.52 12.93 -3.03
CA TRP A 104 8.50 12.34 -2.18
C TRP A 104 7.74 11.19 -2.85
N ALA A 105 7.46 11.27 -4.16
CA ALA A 105 6.85 10.17 -4.89
C ALA A 105 7.77 8.94 -4.99
N VAL A 106 9.08 9.15 -5.17
CA VAL A 106 10.08 8.05 -5.16
C VAL A 106 10.23 7.46 -3.76
N ALA A 107 10.25 8.28 -2.70
CA ALA A 107 10.26 7.79 -1.33
C ALA A 107 9.03 6.94 -1.02
N ALA A 108 7.83 7.38 -1.45
CA ALA A 108 6.60 6.61 -1.31
C ALA A 108 6.70 5.24 -1.99
N LEU A 109 7.23 5.21 -3.21
CA LEU A 109 7.44 3.96 -3.95
C LEU A 109 8.37 3.00 -3.20
N ALA A 110 9.50 3.49 -2.71
CA ALA A 110 10.45 2.68 -1.96
C ALA A 110 9.84 2.11 -0.66
N LEU A 111 9.12 2.95 0.11
CA LEU A 111 8.47 2.52 1.35
C LEU A 111 7.37 1.50 1.10
N TYR A 112 6.53 1.72 0.07
CA TYR A 112 5.45 0.78 -0.23
C TYR A 112 5.98 -0.54 -0.80
N ALA A 113 7.01 -0.49 -1.66
CA ALA A 113 7.68 -1.69 -2.15
C ALA A 113 8.28 -2.50 -0.99
N LEU A 114 8.89 -1.83 0.00
CA LEU A 114 9.40 -2.49 1.20
C LEU A 114 8.27 -3.14 2.02
N ALA A 115 7.10 -2.49 2.14
CA ALA A 115 5.93 -3.09 2.78
C ALA A 115 5.46 -4.38 2.06
N LEU A 116 5.51 -4.41 0.72
CA LEU A 116 5.23 -5.60 -0.06
C LEU A 116 6.29 -6.70 0.17
N LEU A 117 7.57 -6.34 0.19
CA LEU A 117 8.65 -7.30 0.47
C LEU A 117 8.49 -7.94 1.85
N VAL A 118 8.14 -7.16 2.88
CA VAL A 118 7.82 -7.68 4.22
C VAL A 118 6.60 -8.61 4.14
N THR A 119 5.58 -8.25 3.37
CA THR A 119 4.40 -9.12 3.22
C THR A 119 4.77 -10.48 2.65
N VAL A 120 5.50 -10.50 1.52
CA VAL A 120 5.87 -11.73 0.81
C VAL A 120 6.93 -12.54 1.59
N GLY A 121 7.88 -11.85 2.22
CA GLY A 121 9.01 -12.51 2.90
C GLY A 121 8.72 -12.95 4.33
N ALA A 122 7.71 -12.38 4.98
CA ALA A 122 7.44 -12.68 6.39
C ALA A 122 5.99 -13.10 6.66
N ASN A 123 5.00 -12.26 6.30
CA ASN A 123 3.62 -12.57 6.65
C ASN A 123 3.03 -13.73 5.83
N VAL A 124 3.35 -13.84 4.53
CA VAL A 124 2.87 -14.95 3.69
C VAL A 124 3.41 -16.29 4.19
N PRO A 125 4.73 -16.49 4.43
CA PRO A 125 5.22 -17.75 5.01
C PRO A 125 4.57 -18.12 6.36
N LEU A 126 4.32 -17.15 7.23
CA LEU A 126 3.60 -17.39 8.48
C LEU A 126 2.16 -17.84 8.23
N ASN A 127 1.46 -17.24 7.27
CA ASN A 127 0.11 -17.66 6.87
C ASN A 127 0.12 -19.10 6.31
N ASP A 128 1.12 -19.45 5.52
CA ASP A 128 1.26 -20.79 4.93
C ASP A 128 1.52 -21.84 6.05
N HIS A 129 2.36 -21.52 7.02
CA HIS A 129 2.57 -22.37 8.21
C HIS A 129 1.29 -22.55 9.01
N LEU A 130 0.51 -21.47 9.21
CA LEU A 130 -0.77 -21.57 9.91
C LEU A 130 -1.77 -22.43 9.13
N ALA A 131 -1.81 -22.31 7.81
CA ALA A 131 -2.68 -23.13 6.96
C ALA A 131 -2.25 -24.61 6.98
N ALA A 132 -0.94 -24.88 6.99
CA ALA A 132 -0.38 -26.25 7.05
C ALA A 132 -0.68 -26.98 8.39
N ALA A 133 -1.05 -26.25 9.46
CA ALA A 133 -1.51 -26.87 10.71
C ALA A 133 -2.84 -27.64 10.55
N GLY A 134 -3.57 -27.42 9.46
CA GLY A 134 -4.77 -28.17 9.09
C GLY A 134 -6.01 -27.74 9.89
N ASP A 135 -6.93 -28.71 10.09
CA ASP A 135 -8.20 -28.47 10.76
C ASP A 135 -7.99 -28.10 12.26
N PRO A 136 -8.40 -26.89 12.68
CA PRO A 136 -8.21 -26.43 14.05
C PRO A 136 -8.79 -27.37 15.12
N ALA A 137 -9.86 -28.11 14.80
CA ALA A 137 -10.46 -29.07 15.72
C ALA A 137 -9.54 -30.26 15.99
N ARG A 138 -8.63 -30.60 15.08
CA ARG A 138 -7.74 -31.76 15.12
C ARG A 138 -6.31 -31.47 15.55
N ILE A 139 -5.96 -30.20 15.73
CA ILE A 139 -4.61 -29.79 16.15
C ILE A 139 -4.36 -30.33 17.59
N ALA A 140 -3.29 -31.09 17.78
CA ALA A 140 -2.94 -31.65 19.06
C ALA A 140 -2.57 -30.56 20.09
N ASP A 141 -1.75 -29.60 19.70
CA ASP A 141 -1.34 -28.46 20.53
C ASP A 141 -1.64 -27.13 19.85
N PRO A 142 -2.87 -26.60 19.97
CA PRO A 142 -3.24 -25.32 19.35
C PRO A 142 -2.51 -24.13 20.00
N ALA A 143 -2.11 -24.21 21.26
CA ALA A 143 -1.37 -23.16 21.93
C ALA A 143 0.02 -22.95 21.29
N ALA A 144 0.73 -24.06 21.02
CA ALA A 144 2.02 -23.99 20.33
C ALA A 144 1.90 -23.38 18.92
N VAL A 145 0.88 -23.79 18.14
CA VAL A 145 0.62 -23.25 16.79
C VAL A 145 0.35 -21.75 16.85
N ARG A 146 -0.51 -21.31 17.76
CA ARG A 146 -0.82 -19.89 17.95
C ARG A 146 0.41 -19.09 18.35
N ASN A 147 1.18 -19.55 19.33
CA ASN A 147 2.37 -18.86 19.84
C ASN A 147 3.43 -18.69 18.74
N HIS A 148 3.61 -19.69 17.88
CA HIS A 148 4.52 -19.61 16.74
C HIS A 148 4.08 -18.58 15.70
N PHE A 149 2.78 -18.37 15.55
CA PHE A 149 2.19 -17.49 14.54
C PHE A 149 1.95 -16.06 15.05
N GLN A 150 1.26 -15.87 16.18
CA GLN A 150 0.64 -14.61 16.56
C GLN A 150 1.65 -13.47 16.76
N ALA A 151 2.67 -13.70 17.58
CA ALA A 151 3.62 -12.64 17.93
C ALA A 151 4.46 -12.18 16.72
N PRO A 152 5.11 -13.08 15.94
CA PRO A 152 5.88 -12.66 14.77
C PRO A 152 5.00 -12.06 13.68
N TRP A 153 3.82 -12.61 13.42
CA TRP A 153 2.90 -12.06 12.44
C TRP A 153 2.46 -10.63 12.80
N THR A 154 2.15 -10.40 14.08
CA THR A 154 1.77 -9.07 14.59
C THR A 154 2.91 -8.07 14.43
N ALA A 155 4.14 -8.44 14.78
CA ALA A 155 5.31 -7.58 14.66
C ALA A 155 5.53 -7.15 13.18
N TRP A 156 5.47 -8.08 12.25
CA TRP A 156 5.60 -7.80 10.83
C TRP A 156 4.42 -7.00 10.29
N ASN A 157 3.19 -7.23 10.79
CA ASN A 157 2.05 -6.42 10.42
C ASN A 157 2.21 -4.96 10.86
N ILE A 158 2.73 -4.71 12.06
CA ILE A 158 3.03 -3.35 12.55
C ILE A 158 4.09 -2.68 11.66
N ALA A 159 5.16 -3.41 11.31
CA ALA A 159 6.22 -2.89 10.44
C ALA A 159 5.67 -2.46 9.07
N ARG A 160 4.91 -3.32 8.39
CA ARG A 160 4.32 -2.98 7.09
C ARG A 160 3.23 -1.90 7.18
N THR A 161 2.49 -1.84 8.30
CA THR A 161 1.55 -0.74 8.56
C THR A 161 2.26 0.60 8.64
N ALA A 162 3.37 0.68 9.38
CA ALA A 162 4.18 1.89 9.48
C ALA A 162 4.75 2.31 8.11
N LEU A 163 5.27 1.35 7.34
CA LEU A 163 5.81 1.58 6.00
C LEU A 163 4.73 2.10 5.03
N ALA A 164 3.56 1.46 5.01
CA ALA A 164 2.46 1.87 4.13
C ALA A 164 1.89 3.24 4.52
N THR A 165 1.79 3.53 5.83
CA THR A 165 1.35 4.84 6.33
C THR A 165 2.37 5.93 5.99
N ALA A 166 3.67 5.66 6.12
CA ALA A 166 4.71 6.59 5.71
C ALA A 166 4.69 6.83 4.19
N ALA A 167 4.45 5.78 3.38
CA ALA A 167 4.27 5.92 1.93
C ALA A 167 3.07 6.82 1.59
N LEU A 168 1.94 6.65 2.27
CA LEU A 168 0.75 7.49 2.13
C LEU A 168 1.06 8.96 2.46
N ALA A 169 1.76 9.23 3.55
CA ALA A 169 2.19 10.58 3.92
C ALA A 169 3.13 11.20 2.86
N CYS A 170 4.04 10.41 2.30
CA CYS A 170 4.92 10.84 1.22
C CYS A 170 4.12 11.18 -0.05
N LEU A 171 3.10 10.39 -0.43
CA LEU A 171 2.21 10.68 -1.56
C LEU A 171 1.41 11.97 -1.34
N GLY A 172 0.86 12.17 -0.14
CA GLY A 172 0.17 13.41 0.24
C GLY A 172 1.09 14.63 0.10
N ARG A 173 2.34 14.51 0.57
CA ARG A 173 3.33 15.58 0.40
C ARG A 173 3.70 15.83 -1.06
N ALA A 174 3.86 14.77 -1.85
CA ALA A 174 4.10 14.87 -3.28
C ALA A 174 2.97 15.62 -4.00
N LEU A 175 1.70 15.30 -3.67
CA LEU A 175 0.52 15.93 -4.24
C LEU A 175 0.43 17.43 -3.92
N VAL A 176 0.69 17.82 -2.67
CA VAL A 176 0.74 19.24 -2.27
C VAL A 176 1.82 19.99 -3.05
N LEU A 177 3.01 19.42 -3.18
CA LEU A 177 4.12 20.05 -3.90
C LEU A 177 3.87 20.09 -5.41
N HIS A 178 3.19 19.08 -5.96
CA HIS A 178 2.76 19.08 -7.36
C HIS A 178 1.79 20.23 -7.65
N GLY A 179 0.78 20.43 -6.81
CA GLY A 179 -0.17 21.53 -6.94
C GLY A 179 0.47 22.92 -6.86
N ARG A 180 1.45 23.12 -5.95
CA ARG A 180 2.17 24.39 -5.82
C ARG A 180 2.97 24.73 -7.08
N ARG A 181 3.56 23.76 -7.77
CA ARG A 181 4.26 23.97 -9.05
C ARG A 181 3.33 24.48 -10.17
N GLY A 182 2.03 24.19 -10.07
CA GLY A 182 1.02 24.65 -11.02
C GLY A 182 0.68 26.13 -10.89
N ARG A 183 0.78 26.69 -9.68
CA ARG A 183 0.41 28.06 -9.35
C ARG A 183 1.56 29.08 -9.54
N ALA A 184 2.80 28.60 -9.63
CA ALA A 184 3.99 29.46 -9.69
C ALA A 184 4.42 29.80 -11.15
N ARG A 185 3.61 29.44 -12.14
CA ARG A 185 3.82 29.72 -13.58
C ARG A 185 2.59 30.38 -14.18
#